data_1f7d419c8a85b70e2dc037bf4a547eb3
#
_entry.id   1f7d419c8a85b70e2dc037bf4a547eb3
#
_cell.length_a   1.000
_cell.length_b   1.000
_cell.length_c   1.000
_cell.angle_alpha   90.00
_cell.angle_beta   90.00
_cell.angle_gamma   90.00
#
_symmetry.space_group_name_H-M   'P 1'
#
loop_
_entity.id
_entity.type
_entity.pdbx_description
1 polymer ?
#
loop_
_entity_poly.entity_id
_entity_poly.type
_entity_poly.pdbx_seq_one_letter_code
_entity_poly.pdbx_strand_id
1 'polypeptide(L)'
;MRSTGTLRFSPTLRNGSHTRRDGGRTRWWLIIECDPELGRFLRHLYAIGHYRTITLQPPLWGPHISVIRGEVPPNAAAWGSADGATVEFEYSSELLETNGYVWSPVECTRALAIRELLELPRSPDPPLHLSIGNSVVGPGG
;
A
#
# COMPACT_ATOMS: atom_id res chain seq x y z
N MET A 1 9.80 -2.74 12.95
CA MET A 1 8.56 -2.50 13.73
C MET A 1 7.43 -3.31 13.12
N ARG A 2 6.47 -3.72 13.91
CA ARG A 2 5.34 -4.55 13.46
C ARG A 2 4.03 -3.80 13.53
N SER A 3 3.16 -4.11 12.57
CA SER A 3 1.78 -3.64 12.57
C SER A 3 0.89 -4.68 11.89
N THR A 4 -0.39 -4.39 11.85
CA THR A 4 -1.37 -5.23 11.18
C THR A 4 -2.18 -4.39 10.20
N GLY A 5 -2.74 -5.06 9.23
CA GLY A 5 -3.64 -4.43 8.28
C GLY A 5 -4.65 -5.44 7.76
N THR A 6 -5.55 -4.98 6.93
CA THR A 6 -6.64 -5.77 6.39
C THR A 6 -6.47 -5.95 4.89
N LEU A 7 -6.56 -7.18 4.42
CA LEU A 7 -6.52 -7.48 2.99
C LEU A 7 -7.78 -6.99 2.30
N ARG A 8 -7.60 -6.23 1.23
CA ARG A 8 -8.70 -5.71 0.41
C ARG A 8 -8.41 -5.99 -1.05
N PHE A 9 -9.23 -6.86 -1.63
CA PHE A 9 -9.16 -7.21 -3.05
C PHE A 9 -10.07 -6.27 -3.84
N SER A 10 -9.55 -5.71 -4.92
CA SER A 10 -10.29 -4.77 -5.77
C SER A 10 -10.95 -3.65 -4.95
N PRO A 11 -10.17 -2.89 -4.17
CA PRO A 11 -10.73 -1.92 -3.21
C PRO A 11 -11.50 -0.81 -3.90
N THR A 12 -12.51 -0.27 -3.18
CA THR A 12 -13.28 0.88 -3.63
C THR A 12 -13.13 2.04 -2.66
N LEU A 13 -13.18 3.25 -3.17
CA LEU A 13 -13.31 4.45 -2.34
C LEU A 13 -14.73 4.55 -1.78
N ARG A 14 -14.92 5.39 -0.76
CA ARG A 14 -16.25 5.62 -0.15
C ARG A 14 -17.32 6.03 -1.14
N ASN A 15 -16.93 6.70 -2.23
CA ASN A 15 -17.85 7.11 -3.29
C ASN A 15 -18.09 6.00 -4.33
N GLY A 16 -17.59 4.79 -4.09
CA GLY A 16 -17.73 3.68 -5.01
C GLY A 16 -16.75 3.67 -6.18
N SER A 17 -15.80 4.60 -6.22
CA SER A 17 -14.82 4.66 -7.29
C SER A 17 -13.84 3.49 -7.23
N HIS A 18 -13.56 2.91 -8.40
CA HIS A 18 -12.58 1.84 -8.58
C HIS A 18 -11.32 2.36 -9.28
N THR A 19 -11.10 3.67 -9.31
CA THR A 19 -9.97 4.27 -10.02
C THR A 19 -8.89 4.65 -9.01
N ARG A 20 -7.66 4.18 -9.24
CA ARG A 20 -6.49 4.59 -8.45
C ARG A 20 -6.10 6.02 -8.83
N ARG A 21 -5.29 6.68 -7.97
CA ARG A 21 -4.81 8.03 -8.21
C ARG A 21 -4.05 8.16 -9.53
N ASP A 22 -3.33 7.13 -9.94
CA ASP A 22 -2.59 7.10 -11.20
C ASP A 22 -3.46 6.81 -12.42
N GLY A 23 -4.80 6.74 -12.25
CA GLY A 23 -5.74 6.44 -13.33
C GLY A 23 -5.98 4.96 -13.56
N GLY A 24 -5.26 4.08 -12.87
CA GLY A 24 -5.43 2.63 -13.00
C GLY A 24 -6.70 2.13 -12.32
N ARG A 25 -7.25 1.01 -12.84
CA ARG A 25 -8.40 0.36 -12.25
C ARG A 25 -8.00 -0.50 -11.06
N THR A 26 -8.93 -0.74 -10.14
CA THR A 26 -8.69 -1.55 -8.94
C THR A 26 -8.94 -3.04 -9.14
N ARG A 27 -9.40 -3.48 -10.31
CA ARG A 27 -9.81 -4.88 -10.55
C ARG A 27 -8.78 -5.90 -10.10
N TRP A 28 -7.53 -5.73 -10.52
CA TRP A 28 -6.43 -6.60 -10.14
C TRP A 28 -5.48 -5.87 -9.21
N TRP A 29 -6.05 -5.26 -8.18
CA TRP A 29 -5.31 -4.57 -7.15
C TRP A 29 -5.63 -5.21 -5.81
N LEU A 30 -4.62 -5.73 -5.14
CA LEU A 30 -4.72 -6.24 -3.77
C LEU A 30 -3.87 -5.35 -2.89
N ILE A 31 -4.47 -4.79 -1.87
CA ILE A 31 -3.78 -3.99 -0.87
C ILE A 31 -3.93 -4.58 0.52
N ILE A 32 -2.97 -4.23 1.38
CA ILE A 32 -3.14 -4.31 2.83
C ILE A 32 -3.51 -2.90 3.26
N GLU A 33 -4.72 -2.74 3.73
CA GLU A 33 -5.21 -1.45 4.24
C GLU A 33 -4.73 -1.31 5.68
N CYS A 34 -3.98 -0.25 5.96
CA CYS A 34 -3.35 -0.04 7.25
C CYS A 34 -4.11 1.03 8.05
N ASP A 35 -3.88 1.05 9.37
CA ASP A 35 -4.50 2.03 10.26
C ASP A 35 -4.09 3.45 9.84
N PRO A 36 -5.05 4.37 9.63
CA PRO A 36 -4.74 5.77 9.34
C PRO A 36 -3.82 6.42 10.36
N GLU A 37 -3.88 6.02 11.62
CA GLU A 37 -3.01 6.56 12.68
C GLU A 37 -1.54 6.18 12.45
N LEU A 38 -1.27 4.98 11.90
CA LEU A 38 0.09 4.61 11.53
C LEU A 38 0.64 5.56 10.46
N GLY A 39 -0.17 5.86 9.45
CA GLY A 39 0.21 6.80 8.40
C GLY A 39 0.47 8.20 8.95
N ARG A 40 -0.40 8.66 9.83
CA ARG A 40 -0.24 9.97 10.48
C ARG A 40 1.06 10.05 11.30
N PHE A 41 1.33 9.01 12.07
CA PHE A 41 2.54 8.92 12.87
C PHE A 41 3.80 8.97 12.00
N LEU A 42 3.82 8.17 10.94
CA LEU A 42 5.00 8.12 10.05
C LEU A 42 5.19 9.41 9.28
N ARG A 43 4.11 10.06 8.83
CA ARG A 43 4.20 11.39 8.20
C ARG A 43 4.75 12.44 9.17
N HIS A 44 4.37 12.35 10.43
CA HIS A 44 4.88 13.23 11.47
C HIS A 44 6.38 13.03 11.70
N LEU A 45 6.83 11.77 11.78
CA LEU A 45 8.26 11.46 11.90
C LEU A 45 9.05 12.00 10.70
N TYR A 46 8.52 11.83 9.51
CA TYR A 46 9.16 12.33 8.30
C TYR A 46 9.29 13.87 8.33
N ALA A 47 8.23 14.55 8.72
CA ALA A 47 8.24 16.01 8.82
C ALA A 47 9.28 16.49 9.84
N ILE A 48 9.37 15.85 10.99
CA ILE A 48 10.38 16.19 12.02
C ILE A 48 11.78 16.00 11.46
N GLY A 49 12.04 14.87 10.80
CA GLY A 49 13.34 14.58 10.21
C GLY A 49 13.76 15.56 9.11
N HIS A 50 12.82 16.30 8.57
CA HIS A 50 13.05 17.33 7.54
C HIS A 50 12.81 18.74 8.08
N TYR A 51 12.93 18.94 9.40
CA TYR A 51 12.79 20.22 10.09
C TYR A 51 11.46 20.92 9.79
N ARG A 52 10.40 20.12 9.54
CA ARG A 52 9.05 20.60 9.21
C ARG A 52 8.99 21.46 7.95
N THR A 53 9.95 21.32 7.05
CA THR A 53 9.96 22.04 5.77
C THR A 53 9.11 21.38 4.70
N ILE A 54 8.70 20.12 4.94
CA ILE A 54 7.94 19.32 3.99
C ILE A 54 6.60 18.94 4.63
N THR A 55 5.51 19.18 3.89
CA THR A 55 4.18 18.71 4.27
C THR A 55 3.78 17.58 3.34
N LEU A 56 3.41 16.43 3.92
CA LEU A 56 2.97 15.27 3.16
C LEU A 56 1.45 15.18 3.17
N GLN A 57 0.89 14.94 1.97
CA GLN A 57 -0.51 14.60 1.84
C GLN A 57 -0.68 13.09 2.05
N PRO A 58 -1.75 12.62 2.72
CA PRO A 58 -2.03 11.20 2.83
C PRO A 58 -2.37 10.61 1.46
N PRO A 59 -2.09 9.32 1.23
CA PRO A 59 -2.53 8.66 0.01
C PRO A 59 -4.06 8.67 -0.09
N LEU A 60 -4.58 8.68 -1.32
CA LEU A 60 -6.02 8.65 -1.57
C LEU A 60 -6.70 7.45 -0.89
N TRP A 61 -6.02 6.30 -0.86
CA TRP A 61 -6.50 5.05 -0.29
C TRP A 61 -6.06 4.85 1.17
N GLY A 62 -5.54 5.91 1.81
CA GLY A 62 -4.93 5.82 3.13
C GLY A 62 -3.57 5.12 3.08
N PRO A 63 -2.93 4.89 4.24
CA PRO A 63 -1.68 4.13 4.28
C PRO A 63 -1.97 2.69 3.86
N HIS A 64 -1.22 2.19 2.89
CA HIS A 64 -1.47 0.87 2.34
C HIS A 64 -0.21 0.26 1.75
N ILE A 65 -0.25 -1.07 1.61
CA ILE A 65 0.79 -1.86 0.97
C ILE A 65 0.16 -2.49 -0.26
N SER A 66 0.68 -2.21 -1.45
CA SER A 66 0.22 -2.88 -2.67
C SER A 66 0.90 -4.23 -2.78
N VAL A 67 0.12 -5.30 -2.72
CA VAL A 67 0.61 -6.68 -2.85
C VAL A 67 0.57 -7.11 -4.31
N ILE A 68 -0.50 -6.78 -5.01
CA ILE A 68 -0.70 -7.04 -6.44
C ILE A 68 -1.24 -5.76 -7.05
N ARG A 69 -0.65 -5.34 -8.16
CA ARG A 69 -1.06 -4.09 -8.80
C ARG A 69 -1.08 -4.26 -10.31
N GLY A 70 -2.25 -4.60 -10.84
CA GLY A 70 -2.47 -4.73 -12.27
C GLY A 70 -1.99 -6.04 -12.88
N GLU A 71 -1.49 -6.97 -12.08
CA GLU A 71 -1.07 -8.29 -12.53
C GLU A 71 -2.28 -9.21 -12.58
N VAL A 72 -2.61 -9.73 -13.74
CA VAL A 72 -3.72 -10.69 -13.90
C VAL A 72 -3.26 -12.05 -13.39
N PRO A 73 -3.86 -12.59 -12.32
CA PRO A 73 -3.40 -13.84 -11.76
C PRO A 73 -3.81 -15.04 -12.63
N PRO A 74 -2.89 -15.97 -12.93
CA PRO A 74 -3.27 -17.21 -13.62
C PRO A 74 -4.35 -17.99 -12.87
N ASN A 75 -4.28 -18.02 -11.53
CA ASN A 75 -5.30 -18.66 -10.70
C ASN A 75 -6.34 -17.62 -10.24
N ALA A 76 -7.05 -17.00 -11.19
CA ALA A 76 -8.02 -15.95 -10.89
C ALA A 76 -9.19 -16.45 -10.03
N ALA A 77 -9.47 -17.76 -10.02
CA ALA A 77 -10.54 -18.34 -9.21
C ALA A 77 -10.29 -18.18 -7.70
N ALA A 78 -9.03 -18.01 -7.28
CA ALA A 78 -8.68 -17.78 -5.88
C ALA A 78 -8.72 -16.30 -5.49
N TRP A 79 -9.00 -15.39 -6.43
CA TRP A 79 -9.07 -13.96 -6.15
C TRP A 79 -10.18 -13.67 -5.14
N GLY A 80 -9.85 -12.90 -4.12
CA GLY A 80 -10.80 -12.53 -3.08
C GLY A 80 -10.98 -13.53 -1.96
N SER A 81 -10.35 -14.71 -2.03
CA SER A 81 -10.56 -15.77 -1.03
C SER A 81 -10.14 -15.37 0.38
N ALA A 82 -9.21 -14.41 0.51
CA ALA A 82 -8.73 -13.90 1.80
C ALA A 82 -9.18 -12.45 2.05
N ASP A 83 -10.17 -11.95 1.31
CA ASP A 83 -10.65 -10.58 1.49
C ASP A 83 -11.15 -10.36 2.92
N GLY A 84 -10.73 -9.25 3.53
CA GLY A 84 -11.09 -8.91 4.90
C GLY A 84 -10.22 -9.56 5.97
N ALA A 85 -9.29 -10.44 5.60
CA ALA A 85 -8.39 -11.07 6.59
C ALA A 85 -7.38 -10.06 7.14
N THR A 86 -7.06 -10.22 8.43
CA THR A 86 -6.02 -9.44 9.09
C THR A 86 -4.67 -10.10 8.87
N VAL A 87 -3.66 -9.32 8.52
CA VAL A 87 -2.29 -9.80 8.33
C VAL A 87 -1.32 -8.95 9.12
N GLU A 88 -0.23 -9.57 9.58
CA GLU A 88 0.87 -8.88 10.22
C GLU A 88 1.95 -8.57 9.19
N PHE A 89 2.64 -7.45 9.39
CA PHE A 89 3.79 -7.08 8.58
C PHE A 89 4.83 -6.34 9.41
N GLU A 90 6.05 -6.34 8.92
CA GLU A 90 7.13 -5.55 9.48
C GLU A 90 7.41 -4.36 8.56
N TYR A 91 7.65 -3.20 9.15
CA TYR A 91 7.99 -1.99 8.42
C TYR A 91 9.15 -1.27 9.10
N SER A 92 9.80 -0.36 8.38
CA SER A 92 10.91 0.42 8.88
C SER A 92 10.44 1.83 9.24
N SER A 93 10.97 2.38 10.33
CA SER A 93 10.81 3.80 10.63
C SER A 93 11.75 4.68 9.80
N GLU A 94 12.69 4.07 9.09
CA GLU A 94 13.54 4.76 8.12
C GLU A 94 12.77 4.91 6.82
N LEU A 95 12.22 6.10 6.60
CA LEU A 95 11.36 6.37 5.47
C LEU A 95 12.18 6.81 4.26
N LEU A 96 11.76 6.33 3.10
CA LEU A 96 12.39 6.62 1.82
C LEU A 96 11.47 7.47 0.96
N GLU A 97 12.06 8.20 0.01
CA GLU A 97 11.30 9.06 -0.88
C GLU A 97 11.72 8.79 -2.33
N THR A 98 10.73 8.74 -3.22
CA THR A 98 10.94 8.59 -4.66
C THR A 98 9.90 9.45 -5.38
N ASN A 99 10.35 10.44 -6.14
CA ASN A 99 9.48 11.31 -6.93
C ASN A 99 8.36 11.95 -6.10
N GLY A 100 8.67 12.35 -4.87
CA GLY A 100 7.69 12.98 -3.97
C GLY A 100 6.85 12.00 -3.16
N TYR A 101 6.93 10.70 -3.44
CA TYR A 101 6.21 9.67 -2.69
C TYR A 101 7.09 9.13 -1.57
N VAL A 102 6.53 9.08 -0.36
CA VAL A 102 7.23 8.63 0.84
C VAL A 102 6.69 7.27 1.26
N TRP A 103 7.59 6.36 1.54
CA TRP A 103 7.24 4.96 1.81
C TRP A 103 8.25 4.30 2.76
N SER A 104 7.80 3.20 3.35
CA SER A 104 8.61 2.34 4.20
C SER A 104 8.76 0.97 3.56
N PRO A 105 9.97 0.39 3.54
CA PRO A 105 10.13 -1.02 3.15
C PRO A 105 9.33 -1.94 4.07
N VAL A 106 8.74 -2.98 3.51
CA VAL A 106 7.86 -3.90 4.24
C VAL A 106 8.27 -5.34 3.98
N GLU A 107 8.17 -6.15 5.04
CA GLU A 107 8.24 -7.60 4.94
C GLU A 107 6.90 -8.18 5.41
N CYS A 108 6.30 -9.03 4.60
CA CYS A 108 5.03 -9.68 4.89
C CYS A 108 4.98 -11.05 4.24
N THR A 109 5.27 -12.08 5.02
CA THR A 109 5.28 -13.47 4.53
C THR A 109 3.92 -13.88 3.97
N ARG A 110 2.84 -13.46 4.63
CA ARG A 110 1.48 -13.79 4.18
C ARG A 110 1.17 -13.22 2.80
N ALA A 111 1.62 -11.99 2.53
CA ALA A 111 1.41 -11.35 1.23
C ALA A 111 2.11 -12.13 0.12
N LEU A 112 3.35 -12.57 0.38
CA LEU A 112 4.10 -13.36 -0.59
C LEU A 112 3.44 -14.72 -0.84
N ALA A 113 2.90 -15.35 0.20
CA ALA A 113 2.18 -16.61 0.08
C ALA A 113 0.89 -16.47 -0.75
N ILE A 114 0.19 -15.35 -0.63
CA ILE A 114 -1.00 -15.07 -1.43
C ILE A 114 -0.63 -14.90 -2.90
N ARG A 115 0.47 -14.25 -3.21
CA ARG A 115 0.95 -14.15 -4.59
C ARG A 115 1.20 -15.53 -5.17
N GLU A 116 1.84 -16.43 -4.43
CA GLU A 116 2.07 -17.80 -4.86
C GLU A 116 0.76 -18.60 -5.08
N LEU A 117 -0.19 -18.43 -4.17
CA LEU A 117 -1.52 -19.06 -4.31
C LEU A 117 -2.20 -18.64 -5.61
N LEU A 118 -2.03 -17.38 -6.00
CA LEU A 118 -2.59 -16.84 -7.24
C LEU A 118 -1.73 -17.15 -8.46
N GLU A 119 -0.64 -17.90 -8.27
CA GLU A 119 0.31 -18.28 -9.32
C GLU A 119 1.05 -17.10 -9.93
N LEU A 120 1.24 -16.05 -9.14
CA LEU A 120 2.10 -14.91 -9.46
C LEU A 120 3.49 -15.14 -8.89
N PRO A 121 4.53 -14.48 -9.44
CA PRO A 121 5.85 -14.53 -8.83
C PRO A 121 5.79 -14.15 -7.35
N ARG A 122 6.51 -14.89 -6.50
CA ARG A 122 6.50 -14.65 -5.06
C ARG A 122 6.89 -13.23 -4.71
N SER A 123 7.94 -12.73 -5.33
CA SER A 123 8.45 -11.38 -5.05
C SER A 123 7.86 -10.38 -6.03
N PRO A 124 7.11 -9.38 -5.55
CA PRO A 124 6.61 -8.34 -6.44
C PRO A 124 7.71 -7.39 -6.88
N ASP A 125 7.51 -6.71 -8.00
CA ASP A 125 8.38 -5.66 -8.49
C ASP A 125 7.50 -4.43 -8.77
N PRO A 126 7.72 -3.33 -8.06
CA PRO A 126 8.69 -3.13 -6.98
C PRO A 126 8.41 -3.96 -5.72
N PRO A 127 9.40 -4.13 -4.83
CA PRO A 127 9.20 -4.83 -3.56
C PRO A 127 8.09 -4.22 -2.71
N LEU A 128 7.53 -5.01 -1.79
CA LEU A 128 6.49 -4.53 -0.89
C LEU A 128 6.93 -3.27 -0.15
N HIS A 129 6.05 -2.28 -0.12
CA HIS A 129 6.31 -1.03 0.60
C HIS A 129 5.01 -0.43 1.12
N LEU A 130 5.11 0.23 2.26
CA LEU A 130 4.00 0.93 2.88
C LEU A 130 4.00 2.38 2.40
N SER A 131 3.03 2.74 1.60
CA SER A 131 2.86 4.12 1.11
C SER A 131 2.18 4.95 2.19
N ILE A 132 2.82 6.04 2.63
CA ILE A 132 2.32 6.85 3.74
C ILE A 132 1.95 8.28 3.34
N GLY A 133 2.43 8.76 2.21
CA GLY A 133 2.11 10.11 1.78
C GLY A 133 2.92 10.56 0.58
N ASN A 134 2.64 11.76 0.15
CA ASN A 134 3.37 12.37 -0.95
C ASN A 134 3.45 13.89 -0.77
N SER A 135 4.50 14.48 -1.35
CA SER A 135 4.71 15.93 -1.37
C SER A 135 4.34 16.53 -2.73
N VAL A 136 3.89 15.71 -3.67
CA VAL A 136 3.54 16.16 -5.01
C VAL A 136 2.19 16.88 -4.95
N VAL A 137 2.15 18.11 -5.45
CA VAL A 137 0.95 18.95 -5.49
C VAL A 137 0.37 18.91 -6.90
N GLY A 138 -0.95 18.73 -6.99
CA GLY A 138 -1.65 18.71 -8.26
C GLY A 138 -2.38 17.39 -8.53
N PRO A 139 -2.92 17.20 -9.77
CA PRO A 139 -3.76 16.03 -10.06
C PRO A 139 -3.08 14.69 -9.90
N GLY A 140 -1.78 14.63 -10.05
CA GLY A 140 -1.02 13.40 -9.87
C GLY A 140 -0.55 13.15 -8.45
N GLY A 141 -0.76 14.12 -7.58
CA GLY A 141 -0.25 14.10 -6.21
C GLY A 141 -1.10 13.37 -5.21
#